data_f9df5bf057ade287adaaa2a24fa83e47
#
_entry.id   f9df5bf057ade287adaaa2a24fa83e47
#
_cell.length_a   1.000
_cell.length_b   1.000
_cell.length_c   1.000
_cell.angle_alpha   90.00
_cell.angle_beta   90.00
_cell.angle_gamma   90.00
#
_symmetry.space_group_name_H-M   'P 1'
#
loop_
_entity.id
_entity.type
_entity.pdbx_description
1 polymer ?
#
loop_
_entity_poly.entity_id
_entity_poly.type
_entity_poly.pdbx_seq_one_letter_code
_entity_poly.pdbx_strand_id
1 'polypeptide(L)'
;LVFMANLMTGAEIVFKVLEDQVVRHIFGYPGGAVLPIYDELKNHKSIKHILVRHEQGAGHAAEGYARSSGKPGVMLVTSGPGATNAVTALTDAYMDSIPIVCITGQVPTHLIGTDAFQECDTTGITRPCTKHNWLVKDVNKLSTIMHKAFEVATTGRPGPVLIDIPKDIQFQKGKYVKP
;
A
#
# COMPACT_ATOMS: atom_id res chain seq x y z
N LEU A 1 27.84 2.86 22.43
CA LEU A 1 26.65 3.63 22.08
C LEU A 1 25.64 2.66 21.47
N VAL A 2 24.69 2.18 22.28
CA VAL A 2 23.56 1.42 21.81
C VAL A 2 22.69 2.41 21.02
N PHE A 3 22.67 2.31 19.70
CA PHE A 3 21.67 2.99 18.87
C PHE A 3 20.31 2.49 19.33
N MET A 4 19.58 3.28 20.07
CA MET A 4 18.17 3.04 20.30
C MET A 4 17.51 3.08 18.92
N ALA A 5 17.16 1.92 18.38
CA ALA A 5 16.42 1.83 17.15
C ALA A 5 15.11 2.61 17.35
N ASN A 6 14.89 3.64 16.54
CA ASN A 6 13.68 4.46 16.60
C ASN A 6 12.50 3.56 16.21
N LEU A 7 11.75 3.12 17.21
CA LEU A 7 10.57 2.29 17.02
C LEU A 7 9.44 3.19 16.51
N MET A 8 8.89 2.84 15.36
CA MET A 8 7.79 3.53 14.69
C MET A 8 6.59 2.60 14.59
N THR A 9 5.38 3.12 14.64
CA THR A 9 4.19 2.35 14.30
C THR A 9 4.23 1.93 12.82
N GLY A 10 3.50 0.87 12.47
CA GLY A 10 3.40 0.48 11.05
C GLY A 10 2.88 1.61 10.18
N ALA A 11 1.93 2.41 10.67
CA ALA A 11 1.44 3.59 9.96
C ALA A 11 2.54 4.65 9.73
N GLU A 12 3.35 4.96 10.74
CA GLU A 12 4.50 5.86 10.61
C GLU A 12 5.54 5.30 9.62
N ILE A 13 5.79 3.99 9.65
CA ILE A 13 6.72 3.33 8.70
C ILE A 13 6.21 3.48 7.26
N VAL A 14 4.90 3.30 7.02
CA VAL A 14 4.32 3.49 5.68
C VAL A 14 4.66 4.87 5.14
N PHE A 15 4.37 5.93 5.91
CA PHE A 15 4.63 7.30 5.46
C PHE A 15 6.12 7.61 5.35
N LYS A 16 6.94 7.08 6.25
CA LYS A 16 8.39 7.25 6.18
C LYS A 16 8.96 6.68 4.87
N VAL A 17 8.50 5.50 4.46
CA VAL A 17 8.91 4.92 3.17
C VAL A 17 8.37 5.75 1.99
N LEU A 18 7.11 6.19 2.04
CA LEU A 18 6.55 7.05 0.98
C LEU A 18 7.35 8.35 0.81
N GLU A 19 7.80 8.95 1.91
CA GLU A 19 8.67 10.13 1.87
C GLU A 19 10.04 9.80 1.27
N ASP A 20 10.67 8.68 1.65
CA ASP A 20 11.95 8.23 1.10
C ASP A 20 11.85 7.95 -0.41
N GLN A 21 10.70 7.48 -0.88
CA GLN A 21 10.39 7.27 -2.31
C GLN A 21 9.93 8.56 -3.02
N VAL A 22 9.96 9.69 -2.32
CA VAL A 22 9.58 11.02 -2.86
C VAL A 22 8.15 11.04 -3.41
N VAL A 23 7.25 10.23 -2.82
CA VAL A 23 5.83 10.23 -3.15
C VAL A 23 5.20 11.57 -2.75
N ARG A 24 4.42 12.16 -3.65
CA ARG A 24 3.74 13.45 -3.45
C ARG A 24 2.22 13.32 -3.45
N HIS A 25 1.70 12.27 -4.05
CA HIS A 25 0.27 12.06 -4.19
C HIS A 25 -0.09 10.61 -3.87
N ILE A 26 -1.16 10.44 -3.10
CA ILE A 26 -1.81 9.17 -2.85
C ILE A 26 -3.25 9.29 -3.31
N PHE A 27 -3.72 8.37 -4.14
CA PHE A 27 -5.10 8.28 -4.57
C PHE A 27 -5.80 7.21 -3.74
N GLY A 28 -6.94 7.52 -3.13
CA GLY A 28 -7.53 6.52 -2.26
C GLY A 28 -8.91 6.85 -1.72
N TYR A 29 -9.45 5.87 -1.01
CA TYR A 29 -10.72 5.94 -0.32
C TYR A 29 -10.58 5.33 1.08
N PRO A 30 -10.94 6.04 2.15
CA PRO A 30 -10.79 5.57 3.52
C PRO A 30 -11.76 4.42 3.83
N GLY A 31 -11.36 3.58 4.79
CA GLY A 31 -12.18 2.51 5.33
C GLY A 31 -11.59 1.94 6.61
N GLY A 32 -12.35 1.09 7.29
CA GLY A 32 -12.04 0.64 8.65
C GLY A 32 -10.66 0.01 8.85
N ALA A 33 -10.18 -0.73 7.84
CA ALA A 33 -8.90 -1.44 7.94
C ALA A 33 -7.66 -0.58 7.65
N VAL A 34 -7.82 0.70 7.29
CA VAL A 34 -6.71 1.64 7.00
C VAL A 34 -6.79 2.92 7.84
N LEU A 35 -7.67 2.97 8.82
CA LEU A 35 -7.81 4.15 9.69
C LEU A 35 -6.50 4.59 10.34
N PRO A 36 -5.63 3.69 10.85
CA PRO A 36 -4.37 4.12 11.43
C PRO A 36 -3.45 4.83 10.42
N ILE A 37 -3.44 4.36 9.16
CA ILE A 37 -2.67 4.99 8.08
C ILE A 37 -3.27 6.37 7.74
N TYR A 38 -4.60 6.48 7.65
CA TYR A 38 -5.27 7.77 7.40
C TYR A 38 -5.10 8.76 8.55
N ASP A 39 -5.06 8.28 9.81
CA ASP A 39 -4.78 9.16 10.94
C ASP A 39 -3.36 9.71 10.91
N GLU A 40 -2.39 8.90 10.50
CA GLU A 40 -1.00 9.33 10.37
C GLU A 40 -0.79 10.34 9.22
N LEU A 41 -1.58 10.28 8.17
CA LEU A 41 -1.48 11.19 7.01
C LEU A 41 -1.45 12.68 7.40
N LYS A 42 -2.16 13.07 8.46
CA LYS A 42 -2.19 14.46 8.96
C LYS A 42 -0.82 15.02 9.35
N ASN A 43 0.12 14.14 9.69
CA ASN A 43 1.48 14.49 10.10
C ASN A 43 2.43 14.69 8.90
N HIS A 44 2.00 14.30 7.69
CA HIS A 44 2.83 14.24 6.47
C HIS A 44 2.35 15.23 5.39
N LYS A 45 2.48 16.54 5.66
CA LYS A 45 1.99 17.63 4.79
C LYS A 45 2.62 17.65 3.39
N SER A 46 3.75 16.96 3.20
CA SER A 46 4.41 16.83 1.89
C SER A 46 3.70 15.88 0.93
N ILE A 47 2.78 15.05 1.45
CA ILE A 47 2.02 14.06 0.69
C ILE A 47 0.56 14.51 0.62
N LYS A 48 0.06 14.72 -0.59
CA LYS A 48 -1.32 15.10 -0.84
C LYS A 48 -2.18 13.87 -1.10
N HIS A 49 -3.23 13.71 -0.32
CA HIS A 49 -4.26 12.69 -0.57
C HIS A 49 -5.31 13.22 -1.55
N ILE A 50 -5.59 12.46 -2.59
CA ILE A 50 -6.66 12.71 -3.56
C ILE A 50 -7.78 11.72 -3.27
N LEU A 51 -8.85 12.22 -2.66
CA LEU A 51 -10.02 11.43 -2.35
C LEU A 51 -10.80 11.12 -3.62
N VAL A 52 -11.08 9.85 -3.83
CA VAL A 52 -11.95 9.37 -4.91
C VAL A 52 -13.33 8.96 -4.35
N ARG A 53 -14.26 8.61 -5.24
CA ARG A 53 -15.59 8.10 -4.85
C ARG A 53 -15.77 6.61 -5.08
N HIS A 54 -14.74 5.98 -5.69
CA HIS A 54 -14.68 4.54 -5.93
C HIS A 54 -13.20 4.16 -6.07
N GLU A 55 -12.80 3.03 -5.52
CA GLU A 55 -11.39 2.61 -5.47
C GLU A 55 -10.81 2.30 -6.86
N GLN A 56 -11.63 1.85 -7.80
CA GLN A 56 -11.20 1.72 -9.20
C GLN A 56 -10.73 3.07 -9.76
N GLY A 57 -11.44 4.15 -9.43
CA GLY A 57 -11.03 5.50 -9.80
C GLY A 57 -9.68 5.91 -9.20
N ALA A 58 -9.36 5.45 -7.98
CA ALA A 58 -8.04 5.66 -7.38
C ALA A 58 -6.94 4.99 -8.19
N GLY A 59 -7.17 3.75 -8.62
CA GLY A 59 -6.22 3.01 -9.44
C GLY A 59 -5.98 3.67 -10.79
N HIS A 60 -7.03 4.02 -11.52
CA HIS A 60 -6.89 4.71 -12.82
C HIS A 60 -6.26 6.11 -12.68
N ALA A 61 -6.52 6.82 -11.58
CA ALA A 61 -5.83 8.08 -11.31
C ALA A 61 -4.33 7.87 -11.04
N ALA A 62 -3.97 6.81 -10.30
CA ALA A 62 -2.59 6.43 -10.09
C ALA A 62 -1.88 6.04 -11.40
N GLU A 63 -2.56 5.33 -12.31
CA GLU A 63 -2.06 5.03 -13.66
C GLU A 63 -1.81 6.30 -14.46
N GLY A 64 -2.80 7.19 -14.52
CA GLY A 64 -2.68 8.47 -15.20
C GLY A 64 -1.52 9.31 -14.67
N TYR A 65 -1.35 9.31 -13.34
CA TYR A 65 -0.20 9.95 -12.71
C TYR A 65 1.13 9.30 -13.13
N ALA A 66 1.21 7.98 -13.13
CA ALA A 66 2.43 7.27 -13.51
C ALA A 66 2.78 7.53 -14.99
N ARG A 67 1.80 7.47 -15.87
CA ARG A 67 1.99 7.75 -17.31
C ARG A 67 2.48 9.17 -17.56
N SER A 68 1.94 10.16 -16.86
CA SER A 68 2.25 11.59 -17.09
C SER A 68 3.53 12.05 -16.39
N SER A 69 3.85 11.50 -15.22
CA SER A 69 4.98 11.95 -14.41
C SER A 69 6.24 11.10 -14.57
N GLY A 70 6.13 9.87 -15.10
CA GLY A 70 7.21 8.89 -15.13
C GLY A 70 7.58 8.33 -13.75
N LYS A 71 6.74 8.54 -12.72
CA LYS A 71 6.92 8.06 -11.36
C LYS A 71 5.85 7.02 -11.02
N PRO A 72 6.11 6.09 -10.09
CA PRO A 72 5.08 5.15 -9.66
C PRO A 72 3.85 5.86 -9.10
N GLY A 73 2.65 5.44 -9.51
CA GLY A 73 1.42 5.86 -8.87
C GLY A 73 1.22 5.12 -7.55
N VAL A 74 0.66 5.80 -6.56
CA VAL A 74 0.38 5.18 -5.25
C VAL A 74 -1.11 5.27 -4.97
N MET A 75 -1.72 4.13 -4.63
CA MET A 75 -3.11 4.08 -4.17
C MET A 75 -3.22 3.45 -2.78
N LEU A 76 -4.21 3.90 -2.02
CA LEU A 76 -4.49 3.43 -0.65
C LEU A 76 -5.98 3.12 -0.51
N VAL A 77 -6.30 1.86 -0.22
CA VAL A 77 -7.68 1.38 -0.11
C VAL A 77 -7.84 0.45 1.09
N THR A 78 -9.06 0.28 1.56
CA THR A 78 -9.36 -0.61 2.70
C THR A 78 -9.40 -2.09 2.28
N SER A 79 -9.66 -2.96 3.24
CA SER A 79 -9.84 -4.42 3.04
C SER A 79 -11.10 -4.77 2.24
N GLY A 80 -11.23 -6.03 1.90
CA GLY A 80 -12.44 -6.60 1.30
C GLY A 80 -12.91 -5.81 0.09
N PRO A 81 -14.07 -5.13 0.17
CA PRO A 81 -14.64 -4.41 -0.97
C PRO A 81 -13.70 -3.31 -1.52
N GLY A 82 -12.90 -2.67 -0.68
CA GLY A 82 -11.93 -1.69 -1.13
C GLY A 82 -10.82 -2.33 -1.98
N ALA A 83 -10.27 -3.43 -1.53
CA ALA A 83 -9.24 -4.17 -2.25
C ALA A 83 -9.77 -4.79 -3.55
N THR A 84 -10.97 -5.40 -3.53
CA THR A 84 -11.57 -6.00 -4.72
C THR A 84 -11.93 -4.96 -5.78
N ASN A 85 -12.34 -3.75 -5.39
CA ASN A 85 -12.60 -2.66 -6.32
C ASN A 85 -11.32 -2.13 -7.01
N ALA A 86 -10.14 -2.43 -6.50
CA ALA A 86 -8.87 -2.06 -7.12
C ALA A 86 -8.45 -3.00 -8.27
N VAL A 87 -9.04 -4.20 -8.37
CA VAL A 87 -8.58 -5.28 -9.27
C VAL A 87 -8.60 -4.87 -10.74
N THR A 88 -9.64 -4.18 -11.20
CA THR A 88 -9.71 -3.71 -12.59
C THR A 88 -8.53 -2.81 -12.94
N ALA A 89 -8.24 -1.81 -12.12
CA ALA A 89 -7.14 -0.89 -12.37
C ALA A 89 -5.76 -1.59 -12.25
N LEU A 90 -5.60 -2.53 -11.31
CA LEU A 90 -4.37 -3.32 -11.21
C LEU A 90 -4.18 -4.19 -12.47
N THR A 91 -5.25 -4.79 -12.99
CA THR A 91 -5.19 -5.60 -14.21
C THR A 91 -4.81 -4.74 -15.42
N ASP A 92 -5.40 -3.56 -15.55
CA ASP A 92 -5.09 -2.59 -16.61
C ASP A 92 -3.62 -2.17 -16.54
N ALA A 93 -3.16 -1.74 -15.37
CA ALA A 93 -1.76 -1.37 -15.12
C ALA A 93 -0.79 -2.53 -15.42
N TYR A 94 -1.17 -3.77 -15.11
CA TYR A 94 -0.36 -4.94 -15.40
C TYR A 94 -0.21 -5.17 -16.90
N MET A 95 -1.31 -5.09 -17.66
CA MET A 95 -1.30 -5.26 -19.11
C MET A 95 -0.52 -4.16 -19.81
N ASP A 96 -0.66 -2.91 -19.35
CA ASP A 96 -0.03 -1.74 -19.96
C ASP A 96 1.37 -1.42 -19.41
N SER A 97 1.88 -2.24 -18.48
CA SER A 97 3.22 -2.04 -17.90
C SER A 97 3.35 -0.73 -17.13
N ILE A 98 2.32 -0.35 -16.36
CA ILE A 98 2.30 0.89 -15.59
C ILE A 98 2.66 0.60 -14.13
N PRO A 99 3.69 1.27 -13.58
CA PRO A 99 4.10 1.06 -12.20
C PRO A 99 3.09 1.68 -11.22
N ILE A 100 2.43 0.83 -10.44
CA ILE A 100 1.54 1.22 -9.34
C ILE A 100 1.98 0.49 -8.07
N VAL A 101 2.00 1.21 -6.97
CA VAL A 101 2.11 0.64 -5.62
C VAL A 101 0.74 0.76 -4.95
N CYS A 102 0.04 -0.37 -4.86
CA CYS A 102 -1.25 -0.46 -4.19
C CYS A 102 -1.04 -0.88 -2.73
N ILE A 103 -1.49 -0.04 -1.81
CA ILE A 103 -1.49 -0.33 -0.36
C ILE A 103 -2.92 -0.66 0.03
N THR A 104 -3.14 -1.87 0.54
CA THR A 104 -4.45 -2.31 1.03
C THR A 104 -4.40 -2.52 2.54
N GLY A 105 -5.51 -2.22 3.21
CA GLY A 105 -5.71 -2.70 4.57
C GLY A 105 -6.20 -4.14 4.57
N GLN A 106 -5.97 -4.83 5.67
CA GLN A 106 -6.48 -6.18 5.91
C GLN A 106 -7.04 -6.25 7.33
N VAL A 107 -7.89 -7.24 7.59
CA VAL A 107 -8.34 -7.56 8.95
C VAL A 107 -7.12 -7.88 9.83
N PRO A 108 -7.21 -7.72 11.17
CA PRO A 108 -6.13 -8.09 12.08
C PRO A 108 -5.61 -9.51 11.82
N THR A 109 -4.33 -9.73 12.01
CA THR A 109 -3.65 -11.01 11.66
C THR A 109 -4.32 -12.24 12.25
N HIS A 110 -4.86 -12.15 13.46
CA HIS A 110 -5.55 -13.25 14.14
C HIS A 110 -6.94 -13.55 13.57
N LEU A 111 -7.51 -12.67 12.75
CA LEU A 111 -8.81 -12.85 12.11
C LEU A 111 -8.70 -13.34 10.65
N ILE A 112 -7.50 -13.36 10.09
CA ILE A 112 -7.30 -13.83 8.71
C ILE A 112 -7.67 -15.30 8.58
N GLY A 113 -8.58 -15.61 7.64
CA GLY A 113 -9.08 -16.96 7.40
C GLY A 113 -10.28 -17.36 8.27
N THR A 114 -10.93 -16.39 8.94
CA THR A 114 -12.10 -16.63 9.78
C THR A 114 -13.40 -16.11 9.19
N ASP A 115 -13.39 -15.65 7.93
CA ASP A 115 -14.52 -14.96 7.29
C ASP A 115 -14.97 -13.70 8.06
N ALA A 116 -13.99 -12.95 8.56
CA ALA A 116 -14.22 -11.73 9.31
C ALA A 116 -14.88 -10.63 8.46
N PHE A 117 -15.46 -9.64 9.11
CA PHE A 117 -16.12 -8.52 8.42
C PHE A 117 -15.17 -7.82 7.44
N GLN A 118 -15.57 -7.77 6.19
CA GLN A 118 -14.81 -7.20 5.07
C GLN A 118 -13.42 -7.85 4.88
N GLU A 119 -13.27 -9.12 5.24
CA GLU A 119 -12.11 -9.91 4.89
C GLU A 119 -12.15 -10.34 3.42
N CYS A 120 -10.98 -10.44 2.81
CA CYS A 120 -10.79 -10.97 1.47
C CYS A 120 -9.37 -11.53 1.35
N ASP A 121 -9.19 -12.62 0.63
CA ASP A 121 -7.85 -13.09 0.21
C ASP A 121 -7.30 -12.18 -0.90
N THR A 122 -6.92 -10.98 -0.51
CA THR A 122 -6.43 -9.96 -1.42
C THR A 122 -5.21 -10.43 -2.20
N THR A 123 -4.28 -11.12 -1.54
CA THR A 123 -3.08 -11.65 -2.21
C THR A 123 -3.40 -12.76 -3.20
N GLY A 124 -4.36 -13.62 -2.90
CA GLY A 124 -4.85 -14.65 -3.83
C GLY A 124 -5.50 -14.05 -5.07
N ILE A 125 -6.42 -13.09 -4.88
CA ILE A 125 -7.15 -12.43 -5.98
C ILE A 125 -6.22 -11.61 -6.88
N THR A 126 -5.24 -10.91 -6.32
CA THR A 126 -4.38 -9.98 -7.07
C THR A 126 -3.11 -10.65 -7.62
N ARG A 127 -2.84 -11.90 -7.30
CA ARG A 127 -1.67 -12.63 -7.80
C ARG A 127 -1.54 -12.63 -9.33
N PRO A 128 -2.61 -12.90 -10.11
CA PRO A 128 -2.50 -12.93 -11.56
C PRO A 128 -2.42 -11.55 -12.23
N CYS A 129 -2.73 -10.47 -11.50
CA CYS A 129 -2.78 -9.11 -12.05
C CYS A 129 -1.78 -8.14 -11.40
N THR A 130 -0.76 -8.66 -10.71
CA THR A 130 0.36 -7.88 -10.15
C THR A 130 1.69 -8.54 -10.47
N LYS A 131 2.76 -7.77 -10.51
CA LYS A 131 4.12 -8.32 -10.61
C LYS A 131 4.50 -9.10 -9.36
N HIS A 132 4.09 -8.61 -8.21
CA HIS A 132 4.21 -9.27 -6.92
C HIS A 132 3.24 -8.64 -5.91
N ASN A 133 2.86 -9.43 -4.90
CA ASN A 133 2.09 -8.94 -3.77
C ASN A 133 2.61 -9.53 -2.46
N TRP A 134 2.39 -8.81 -1.36
CA TRP A 134 2.81 -9.21 -0.01
C TRP A 134 1.67 -9.07 0.98
N LEU A 135 1.51 -10.07 1.84
CA LEU A 135 0.76 -9.94 3.09
C LEU A 135 1.76 -9.73 4.22
N VAL A 136 1.74 -8.57 4.86
CA VAL A 136 2.70 -8.20 5.91
C VAL A 136 2.22 -8.71 7.26
N LYS A 137 2.91 -9.72 7.82
CA LYS A 137 2.58 -10.31 9.14
C LYS A 137 3.58 -9.92 10.25
N ASP A 138 4.60 -9.13 9.93
CA ASP A 138 5.63 -8.67 10.86
C ASP A 138 5.97 -7.22 10.58
N VAL A 139 5.70 -6.34 11.53
CA VAL A 139 5.95 -4.90 11.40
C VAL A 139 7.43 -4.57 11.16
N ASN A 140 8.36 -5.40 11.66
CA ASN A 140 9.80 -5.20 11.43
C ASN A 140 10.23 -5.46 9.98
N LYS A 141 9.40 -6.13 9.18
CA LYS A 141 9.63 -6.37 7.75
C LYS A 141 8.95 -5.33 6.86
N LEU A 142 8.05 -4.51 7.42
CA LEU A 142 7.20 -3.60 6.65
C LEU A 142 8.02 -2.61 5.81
N SER A 143 9.02 -1.94 6.40
CA SER A 143 9.84 -0.97 5.68
C SER A 143 10.60 -1.61 4.51
N THR A 144 11.22 -2.77 4.73
CA THR A 144 11.96 -3.50 3.69
C THR A 144 11.03 -3.96 2.56
N ILE A 145 9.84 -4.48 2.91
CA ILE A 145 8.84 -4.91 1.93
C ILE A 145 8.38 -3.71 1.09
N MET A 146 8.09 -2.57 1.72
CA MET A 146 7.63 -1.40 0.99
C MET A 146 8.69 -0.83 0.04
N HIS A 147 9.95 -0.71 0.47
CA HIS A 147 11.04 -0.30 -0.42
C HIS A 147 11.19 -1.28 -1.60
N LYS A 148 11.12 -2.59 -1.31
CA LYS A 148 11.17 -3.62 -2.35
C LYS A 148 10.00 -3.54 -3.32
N ALA A 149 8.82 -3.16 -2.83
CA ALA A 149 7.64 -2.97 -3.67
C ALA A 149 7.86 -1.87 -4.72
N PHE A 150 8.41 -0.72 -4.33
CA PHE A 150 8.76 0.35 -5.28
C PHE A 150 9.82 -0.11 -6.29
N GLU A 151 10.85 -0.83 -5.85
CA GLU A 151 11.87 -1.40 -6.72
C GLU A 151 11.23 -2.37 -7.74
N VAL A 152 10.41 -3.32 -7.28
CA VAL A 152 9.76 -4.31 -8.16
C VAL A 152 8.81 -3.64 -9.14
N ALA A 153 8.06 -2.62 -8.71
CA ALA A 153 7.12 -1.91 -9.59
C ALA A 153 7.83 -1.24 -10.77
N THR A 154 9.06 -0.78 -10.58
CA THR A 154 9.78 0.08 -11.55
C THR A 154 10.90 -0.62 -12.31
N THR A 155 11.37 -1.80 -11.88
CA THR A 155 12.48 -2.51 -12.51
C THR A 155 12.01 -3.53 -13.56
N GLY A 156 12.84 -3.76 -14.57
CA GLY A 156 12.49 -4.63 -15.70
C GLY A 156 11.27 -4.09 -16.45
N ARG A 157 10.31 -4.95 -16.79
CA ARG A 157 9.00 -4.50 -17.27
C ARG A 157 8.25 -3.86 -16.08
N PRO A 158 7.93 -2.57 -16.12
CA PRO A 158 7.18 -1.94 -15.03
C PRO A 158 5.79 -2.57 -14.86
N GLY A 159 5.20 -2.39 -13.69
CA GLY A 159 3.85 -2.90 -13.45
C GLY A 159 3.42 -2.74 -11.99
N PRO A 160 2.17 -3.09 -11.70
CA PRO A 160 1.60 -2.94 -10.37
C PRO A 160 2.14 -3.96 -9.38
N VAL A 161 2.24 -3.53 -8.14
CA VAL A 161 2.49 -4.37 -6.96
C VAL A 161 1.47 -4.06 -5.88
N LEU A 162 1.27 -4.98 -4.94
CA LEU A 162 0.34 -4.78 -3.85
C LEU A 162 0.96 -5.15 -2.51
N ILE A 163 0.69 -4.33 -1.49
CA ILE A 163 1.12 -4.56 -0.11
C ILE A 163 -0.12 -4.56 0.77
N ASP A 164 -0.49 -5.74 1.27
CA ASP A 164 -1.64 -5.96 2.13
C ASP A 164 -1.20 -5.88 3.60
N ILE A 165 -1.68 -4.87 4.33
CA ILE A 165 -1.20 -4.53 5.68
C ILE A 165 -2.32 -4.72 6.69
N PRO A 166 -2.29 -5.79 7.49
CA PRO A 166 -3.25 -6.01 8.56
C PRO A 166 -3.32 -4.84 9.55
N LYS A 167 -4.52 -4.57 10.05
CA LYS A 167 -4.79 -3.41 10.90
C LYS A 167 -3.96 -3.40 12.19
N ASP A 168 -3.73 -4.55 12.79
CA ASP A 168 -2.87 -4.70 13.98
C ASP A 168 -1.40 -4.37 13.68
N ILE A 169 -0.90 -4.73 12.50
CA ILE A 169 0.46 -4.36 12.04
C ILE A 169 0.60 -2.84 11.90
N GLN A 170 -0.46 -2.14 11.50
CA GLN A 170 -0.43 -0.66 11.39
C GLN A 170 -0.26 0.02 12.75
N PHE A 171 -0.77 -0.59 13.84
CA PHE A 171 -0.61 -0.10 15.21
C PHE A 171 0.67 -0.55 15.89
N GLN A 172 1.19 -1.73 15.56
CA GLN A 172 2.38 -2.28 16.19
C GLN A 172 3.61 -1.40 15.93
N LYS A 173 4.49 -1.33 16.93
CA LYS A 173 5.78 -0.64 16.80
C LYS A 173 6.86 -1.61 16.31
N GLY A 174 7.58 -1.20 15.29
CA GLY A 174 8.67 -1.96 14.69
C GLY A 174 9.86 -1.07 14.32
N LYS A 175 10.93 -1.72 13.90
CA LYS A 175 12.14 -1.04 13.45
C LYS A 175 11.96 -0.54 12.03
N TYR A 176 12.24 0.74 11.81
CA TYR A 176 12.41 1.27 10.47
C TYR A 176 13.83 0.97 9.98
N VAL A 177 13.92 0.41 8.77
CA VAL A 177 15.19 0.15 8.09
C VAL A 177 15.12 0.80 6.71
N LYS A 178 16.04 1.72 6.44
CA LYS A 178 16.24 2.25 5.10
C LYS A 178 17.30 1.39 4.40
N PRO A 179 16.98 0.81 3.21
CA PRO A 179 17.96 0.07 2.43
C PRO A 179 19.04 0.98 1.84
#